data_8790a41bd375972f21e7f657baa57798
#
_entry.id   8790a41bd375972f21e7f657baa57798
#
_cell.length_a   1.000
_cell.length_b   1.000
_cell.length_c   1.000
_cell.angle_alpha   90.00
_cell.angle_beta   90.00
_cell.angle_gamma   90.00
#
_symmetry.space_group_name_H-M   'P 1'
#
loop_
_entity.id
_entity.type
_entity.pdbx_description
1 polymer ?
#
loop_
_entity_poly.entity_id
_entity_poly.type
_entity_poly.pdbx_seq_one_letter_code
_entity_poly.pdbx_strand_id
1 'polypeptide(L)'
;IVCEAGAADSLTRDVKEHGALYGRRVSSPRFLIGCFADWREGLECYGEANAAIAPPRHWEHAMPVGWNSWGALQFRLNYENASQVADYLRDRLQGNSFHTADNTLYVGLDSGWNAMSEEQLSAFTARCRTNGQQAGIYWTPFTDWGCNPRQKMDHAEQYTFGDAYLYAHGQPQKLDGAYALDPTHPAVEQRMKYFSELFRRTGFTYVKMDFMTHGAMEADKWHNPEIRSGIEGYNYGMALLEKYFGDMYINLSISPVFPAHYANSRRIAC
;
A
#
# COMPACT_ATOMS: atom_id res chain seq x y z
N ILE A 1 14.34 25.41 -20.19
CA ILE A 1 13.67 24.51 -19.26
C ILE A 1 14.00 23.11 -19.76
N VAL A 2 14.71 22.35 -18.96
CA VAL A 2 14.97 20.93 -19.24
C VAL A 2 14.00 20.15 -18.35
N CYS A 3 13.22 19.27 -18.95
CA CYS A 3 12.40 18.30 -18.23
C CYS A 3 13.01 16.93 -18.47
N GLU A 4 13.60 16.37 -17.45
CA GLU A 4 14.09 14.99 -17.46
C GLU A 4 13.09 14.10 -16.71
N ALA A 5 12.80 12.95 -17.27
CA ALA A 5 11.98 11.95 -16.64
C ALA A 5 12.61 10.58 -16.87
N GLY A 6 12.59 9.73 -15.84
CA GLY A 6 12.97 8.35 -15.97
C GLY A 6 14.44 8.05 -15.77
N ALA A 7 15.17 8.83 -15.00
CA ALA A 7 16.53 8.47 -14.59
C ALA A 7 16.52 7.56 -13.34
N ALA A 8 17.32 6.51 -13.37
CA ALA A 8 17.64 5.73 -12.18
C ALA A 8 18.75 6.44 -11.41
N ASP A 9 18.52 6.78 -10.16
CA ASP A 9 19.46 7.46 -9.28
C ASP A 9 19.17 7.14 -7.80
N SER A 10 19.89 7.82 -6.91
CA SER A 10 19.72 7.64 -5.46
C SER A 10 18.33 8.10 -4.95
N LEU A 11 17.62 8.94 -5.69
CA LEU A 11 16.29 9.42 -5.32
C LEU A 11 15.21 8.43 -5.74
N THR A 12 15.32 7.86 -6.94
CA THR A 12 14.38 6.85 -7.44
C THR A 12 14.61 5.50 -6.79
N ARG A 13 15.86 5.23 -6.32
CA ARG A 13 16.29 3.98 -5.68
C ARG A 13 16.27 2.76 -6.59
N ASP A 14 16.00 2.95 -7.87
CA ASP A 14 16.06 1.90 -8.88
C ASP A 14 17.50 1.66 -9.36
N VAL A 15 17.78 0.44 -9.75
CA VAL A 15 19.08 0.07 -10.36
C VAL A 15 19.02 0.07 -11.88
N LYS A 16 17.85 0.26 -12.46
CA LYS A 16 17.62 0.34 -13.90
C LYS A 16 16.96 1.66 -14.25
N GLU A 17 17.36 2.23 -15.38
CA GLU A 17 16.78 3.48 -15.88
C GLU A 17 15.28 3.34 -16.10
N HIS A 18 14.52 4.35 -15.70
CA HIS A 18 13.10 4.44 -15.93
C HIS A 18 12.75 4.54 -17.41
N GLY A 19 11.64 3.92 -17.75
CA GLY A 19 11.24 3.51 -19.06
C GLY A 19 11.43 4.51 -20.19
N ALA A 20 11.95 4.02 -21.30
CA ALA A 20 11.89 4.70 -22.58
C ALA A 20 10.68 4.19 -23.38
N LEU A 21 9.89 5.10 -23.92
CA LEU A 21 8.79 4.77 -24.80
C LEU A 21 9.29 4.72 -26.25
N TYR A 22 9.10 3.57 -26.91
CA TYR A 22 9.46 3.37 -28.31
C TYR A 22 8.20 3.20 -29.15
N GLY A 23 8.10 3.92 -30.26
CA GLY A 23 6.98 3.77 -31.18
C GLY A 23 7.03 4.76 -32.34
N ARG A 24 6.21 4.52 -33.36
CA ARG A 24 6.01 5.48 -34.48
C ARG A 24 5.37 6.79 -34.00
N ARG A 25 4.65 6.72 -32.91
CA ARG A 25 4.03 7.86 -32.22
C ARG A 25 4.16 7.62 -30.73
N VAL A 26 4.81 8.53 -30.03
CA VAL A 26 4.91 8.55 -28.56
C VAL A 26 4.31 9.84 -28.05
N SER A 27 3.63 9.77 -26.90
CA SER A 27 3.10 10.94 -26.21
C SER A 27 3.88 11.12 -24.91
N SER A 28 4.27 12.36 -24.63
CA SER A 28 4.82 12.72 -23.33
C SER A 28 3.74 12.62 -22.24
N PRO A 29 4.11 12.48 -20.97
CA PRO A 29 3.19 12.76 -19.89
C PRO A 29 2.66 14.19 -19.96
N ARG A 30 1.55 14.45 -19.28
CA ARG A 30 1.00 15.81 -19.16
C ARG A 30 1.86 16.60 -18.18
N PHE A 31 2.14 17.85 -18.54
CA PHE A 31 2.88 18.79 -17.69
C PHE A 31 1.93 19.89 -17.22
N LEU A 32 2.02 20.23 -15.94
CA LEU A 32 1.45 21.43 -15.38
C LEU A 32 2.58 22.46 -15.20
N ILE A 33 2.42 23.64 -15.76
CA ILE A 33 3.34 24.77 -15.57
C ILE A 33 2.52 25.93 -15.03
N GLY A 34 2.97 26.49 -13.89
CA GLY A 34 2.31 27.62 -13.25
C GLY A 34 3.32 28.54 -12.57
N CYS A 35 2.87 29.77 -12.30
CA CYS A 35 3.59 30.71 -11.45
C CYS A 35 2.64 31.18 -10.34
N PHE A 36 3.02 30.95 -9.11
CA PHE A 36 2.17 31.18 -7.93
C PHE A 36 2.91 32.09 -6.94
N ALA A 37 2.16 32.93 -6.23
CA ALA A 37 2.71 33.77 -5.17
C ALA A 37 3.10 32.92 -3.93
N ASP A 38 2.37 31.82 -3.70
CA ASP A 38 2.63 30.85 -2.62
C ASP A 38 2.78 29.45 -3.25
N TRP A 39 3.83 28.74 -2.85
CA TRP A 39 4.09 27.38 -3.31
C TRP A 39 2.98 26.40 -2.93
N ARG A 40 2.26 26.64 -1.83
CA ARG A 40 1.13 25.81 -1.38
C ARG A 40 -0.04 25.88 -2.36
N GLU A 41 -0.37 27.09 -2.86
CA GLU A 41 -1.36 27.28 -3.93
C GLU A 41 -0.97 26.49 -5.20
N GLY A 42 0.33 26.48 -5.53
CA GLY A 42 0.84 25.70 -6.64
C GLY A 42 0.65 24.19 -6.47
N LEU A 43 0.87 23.67 -5.26
CA LEU A 43 0.64 22.26 -4.94
C LEU A 43 -0.85 21.90 -4.94
N GLU A 44 -1.71 22.76 -4.42
CA GLU A 44 -3.16 22.58 -4.46
C GLU A 44 -3.66 22.52 -5.90
N CYS A 45 -3.27 23.49 -6.72
CA CYS A 45 -3.60 23.53 -8.16
C CYS A 45 -3.10 22.27 -8.91
N TYR A 46 -1.91 21.79 -8.56
CA TYR A 46 -1.39 20.52 -9.11
C TYR A 46 -2.23 19.31 -8.67
N GLY A 47 -2.64 19.27 -7.40
CA GLY A 47 -3.54 18.25 -6.87
C GLY A 47 -4.90 18.25 -7.58
N GLU A 48 -5.51 19.42 -7.78
CA GLU A 48 -6.77 19.58 -8.50
C GLU A 48 -6.66 19.15 -9.98
N ALA A 49 -5.57 19.49 -10.65
CA ALA A 49 -5.32 19.07 -12.03
C ALA A 49 -5.18 17.54 -12.15
N ASN A 50 -4.56 16.88 -11.16
CA ASN A 50 -4.52 15.42 -11.09
C ASN A 50 -5.90 14.82 -10.81
N ALA A 51 -6.66 15.39 -9.87
CA ALA A 51 -8.01 14.94 -9.52
C ALA A 51 -8.99 15.06 -10.68
N ALA A 52 -8.83 16.06 -11.56
CA ALA A 52 -9.63 16.20 -12.77
C ALA A 52 -9.40 15.07 -13.79
N ILE A 53 -8.25 14.41 -13.74
CA ILE A 53 -7.90 13.28 -14.63
C ILE A 53 -8.22 11.95 -13.97
N ALA A 54 -7.89 11.83 -12.69
CA ALA A 54 -8.06 10.64 -11.88
C ALA A 54 -8.64 11.05 -10.51
N PRO A 55 -9.98 11.12 -10.40
CA PRO A 55 -10.65 11.54 -9.18
C PRO A 55 -10.23 10.67 -7.98
N PRO A 56 -10.05 11.27 -6.80
CA PRO A 56 -9.74 10.51 -5.59
C PRO A 56 -10.88 9.56 -5.25
N ARG A 57 -10.55 8.49 -4.54
CA ARG A 57 -11.56 7.55 -4.03
C ARG A 57 -12.56 8.29 -3.14
N HIS A 58 -13.83 8.00 -3.36
CA HIS A 58 -14.89 8.52 -2.49
C HIS A 58 -14.80 7.89 -1.10
N TRP A 59 -14.97 8.73 -0.06
CA TRP A 59 -15.02 8.32 1.33
C TRP A 59 -16.04 9.15 2.09
N GLU A 60 -17.07 8.48 2.62
CA GLU A 60 -18.22 9.15 3.24
C GLU A 60 -18.03 9.46 4.73
N HIS A 61 -16.99 8.89 5.34
CA HIS A 61 -16.72 9.02 6.76
C HIS A 61 -15.64 10.05 7.04
N ALA A 62 -15.49 10.42 8.29
CA ALA A 62 -14.40 11.28 8.74
C ALA A 62 -13.03 10.61 8.50
N MET A 63 -11.98 11.46 8.41
CA MET A 63 -10.61 10.97 8.29
C MET A 63 -10.25 10.07 9.49
N PRO A 64 -9.70 8.86 9.28
CA PRO A 64 -9.35 7.97 10.38
C PRO A 64 -8.38 8.59 11.37
N VAL A 65 -8.74 8.53 12.63
CA VAL A 65 -7.90 8.88 13.79
C VAL A 65 -7.79 7.65 14.67
N GLY A 66 -6.61 7.38 15.21
CA GLY A 66 -6.47 6.22 16.06
C GLY A 66 -5.04 5.84 16.41
N TRP A 67 -4.84 4.58 16.67
CA TRP A 67 -3.59 4.00 17.09
C TRP A 67 -3.12 2.91 16.14
N ASN A 68 -1.80 2.81 15.97
CA ASN A 68 -1.13 1.76 15.22
C ASN A 68 -0.09 1.08 16.12
N SER A 69 -0.01 -0.24 16.06
CA SER A 69 0.79 -1.04 16.99
C SER A 69 2.31 -0.89 16.80
N TRP A 70 2.79 -0.44 15.64
CA TRP A 70 4.21 -0.45 15.34
C TRP A 70 5.06 0.37 16.30
N GLY A 71 4.65 1.60 16.57
CA GLY A 71 5.42 2.50 17.42
C GLY A 71 5.61 2.01 18.87
N ALA A 72 4.66 1.23 19.39
CA ALA A 72 4.68 0.77 20.77
C ALA A 72 5.08 -0.70 20.94
N LEU A 73 4.65 -1.57 20.04
CA LEU A 73 4.74 -3.02 20.23
C LEU A 73 5.70 -3.68 19.25
N GLN A 74 5.78 -3.22 18.01
CA GLN A 74 6.56 -3.86 16.95
C GLN A 74 6.24 -5.37 16.87
N PHE A 75 7.24 -6.24 16.80
CA PHE A 75 7.07 -7.71 16.76
C PHE A 75 6.66 -8.35 18.09
N ARG A 76 6.45 -7.56 19.16
CA ARG A 76 5.83 -8.04 20.42
C ARG A 76 4.30 -8.03 20.35
N LEU A 77 3.74 -7.62 19.22
CA LEU A 77 2.30 -7.61 18.99
C LEU A 77 1.72 -9.02 19.15
N ASN A 78 0.68 -9.13 19.96
CA ASN A 78 -0.11 -10.35 20.13
C ASN A 78 -1.56 -9.98 20.49
N TYR A 79 -2.45 -10.96 20.55
CA TYR A 79 -3.87 -10.76 20.83
C TYR A 79 -4.13 -10.07 22.16
N GLU A 80 -3.42 -10.46 23.20
CA GLU A 80 -3.61 -9.98 24.57
C GLU A 80 -3.27 -8.50 24.68
N ASN A 81 -2.08 -8.10 24.21
CA ASN A 81 -1.64 -6.71 24.30
C ASN A 81 -2.42 -5.78 23.35
N ALA A 82 -2.79 -6.25 22.15
CA ALA A 82 -3.66 -5.51 21.25
C ALA A 82 -5.04 -5.26 21.86
N SER A 83 -5.63 -6.27 22.50
CA SER A 83 -6.91 -6.19 23.16
C SER A 83 -6.87 -5.24 24.37
N GLN A 84 -5.80 -5.28 25.17
CA GLN A 84 -5.59 -4.35 26.29
C GLN A 84 -5.50 -2.90 25.80
N VAL A 85 -4.82 -2.65 24.68
CA VAL A 85 -4.76 -1.31 24.10
C VAL A 85 -6.13 -0.85 23.62
N ALA A 86 -6.89 -1.69 22.92
CA ALA A 86 -8.24 -1.36 22.46
C ALA A 86 -9.15 -0.97 23.63
N ASP A 87 -9.11 -1.71 24.73
CA ASP A 87 -9.87 -1.39 25.94
C ASP A 87 -9.39 -0.10 26.63
N TYR A 88 -8.08 0.09 26.74
CA TYR A 88 -7.50 1.33 27.29
C TYR A 88 -7.94 2.56 26.49
N LEU A 89 -7.92 2.48 25.17
CA LEU A 89 -8.36 3.56 24.29
C LEU A 89 -9.85 3.89 24.53
N ARG A 90 -10.74 2.89 24.64
CA ARG A 90 -12.13 3.07 24.98
C ARG A 90 -12.29 3.78 26.34
N ASP A 91 -11.61 3.25 27.38
CA ASP A 91 -11.85 3.66 28.77
C ASP A 91 -11.21 5.00 29.12
N ARG A 92 -10.15 5.40 28.43
CA ARG A 92 -9.31 6.53 28.83
C ARG A 92 -9.25 7.66 27.80
N LEU A 93 -9.39 7.39 26.52
CA LEU A 93 -9.12 8.38 25.49
C LEU A 93 -10.34 8.68 24.61
N GLN A 94 -11.10 7.68 24.21
CA GLN A 94 -12.22 7.83 23.26
C GLN A 94 -13.30 8.79 23.77
N GLY A 95 -13.66 8.70 25.05
CA GLY A 95 -14.57 9.63 25.70
C GLY A 95 -14.03 11.05 25.91
N ASN A 96 -12.72 11.28 25.68
CA ASN A 96 -12.03 12.55 25.83
C ASN A 96 -11.62 13.15 24.46
N SER A 97 -12.48 13.02 23.46
CA SER A 97 -12.30 13.58 22.11
C SER A 97 -11.15 12.96 21.30
N PHE A 98 -10.62 11.79 21.69
CA PHE A 98 -9.69 11.03 20.86
C PHE A 98 -10.46 10.07 19.93
N HIS A 99 -11.14 10.65 18.97
CA HIS A 99 -11.95 9.99 17.96
C HIS A 99 -12.12 10.88 16.74
N THR A 100 -12.64 10.34 15.66
CA THR A 100 -13.00 11.09 14.44
C THR A 100 -14.23 11.97 14.68
N ALA A 101 -14.56 12.85 13.73
CA ALA A 101 -15.76 13.70 13.82
C ALA A 101 -17.08 12.89 13.88
N ASP A 102 -17.08 11.66 13.40
CA ASP A 102 -18.20 10.70 13.48
C ASP A 102 -18.09 9.73 14.67
N ASN A 103 -17.32 10.10 15.70
CA ASN A 103 -17.12 9.34 16.94
C ASN A 103 -16.49 7.95 16.75
N THR A 104 -15.72 7.76 15.71
CA THR A 104 -15.02 6.51 15.44
C THR A 104 -13.55 6.61 15.83
N LEU A 105 -13.00 5.53 16.37
CA LEU A 105 -11.57 5.36 16.63
C LEU A 105 -11.06 4.12 15.88
N TYR A 106 -9.92 4.26 15.22
CA TYR A 106 -9.28 3.16 14.51
C TYR A 106 -8.16 2.54 15.32
N VAL A 107 -8.16 1.20 15.45
CA VAL A 107 -7.12 0.45 16.16
C VAL A 107 -6.43 -0.46 15.17
N GLY A 108 -5.21 -0.10 14.78
CA GLY A 108 -4.47 -0.76 13.71
C GLY A 108 -3.45 -1.78 14.22
N LEU A 109 -3.55 -3.01 13.75
CA LEU A 109 -2.51 -4.03 13.88
C LEU A 109 -1.50 -3.86 12.75
N ASP A 110 -0.26 -3.54 13.09
CA ASP A 110 0.85 -3.41 12.14
C ASP A 110 1.57 -4.75 11.93
N SER A 111 2.77 -4.76 11.37
CA SER A 111 3.59 -5.93 11.17
C SER A 111 3.71 -6.77 12.46
N GLY A 112 3.67 -8.09 12.32
CA GLY A 112 3.61 -9.04 13.45
C GLY A 112 2.21 -9.60 13.72
N TRP A 113 1.15 -9.03 13.13
CA TRP A 113 -0.22 -9.55 13.26
C TRP A 113 -0.36 -11.02 12.79
N ASN A 114 0.47 -11.47 11.89
CA ASN A 114 0.50 -12.84 11.36
C ASN A 114 0.96 -13.91 12.39
N ALA A 115 1.39 -13.49 13.58
CA ALA A 115 1.58 -14.38 14.71
C ALA A 115 0.25 -14.76 15.41
N MET A 116 -0.85 -14.06 15.09
CA MET A 116 -2.19 -14.36 15.61
C MET A 116 -2.92 -15.35 14.69
N SER A 117 -3.71 -16.24 15.30
CA SER A 117 -4.61 -17.09 14.54
C SER A 117 -5.80 -16.30 13.95
N GLU A 118 -6.49 -16.89 13.00
CA GLU A 118 -7.68 -16.28 12.39
C GLU A 118 -8.80 -16.03 13.41
N GLU A 119 -8.94 -16.95 14.39
CA GLU A 119 -9.87 -16.81 15.50
C GLU A 119 -9.50 -15.61 16.40
N GLN A 120 -8.19 -15.43 16.66
CA GLN A 120 -7.71 -14.28 17.44
C GLN A 120 -7.92 -12.96 16.69
N LEU A 121 -7.69 -12.92 15.39
CA LEU A 121 -7.98 -11.75 14.55
C LEU A 121 -9.47 -11.41 14.58
N SER A 122 -10.34 -12.41 14.43
CA SER A 122 -11.81 -12.24 14.50
C SER A 122 -12.27 -11.78 15.88
N ALA A 123 -11.69 -12.34 16.94
CA ALA A 123 -12.00 -11.92 18.32
C ALA A 123 -11.55 -10.48 18.60
N PHE A 124 -10.39 -10.06 18.06
CA PHE A 124 -9.90 -8.68 18.17
C PHE A 124 -10.84 -7.69 17.48
N THR A 125 -11.24 -7.95 16.23
CA THR A 125 -12.14 -7.06 15.50
C THR A 125 -13.53 -6.99 16.14
N ALA A 126 -14.03 -8.11 16.67
CA ALA A 126 -15.28 -8.15 17.44
C ALA A 126 -15.18 -7.28 18.72
N ARG A 127 -14.03 -7.33 19.42
CA ARG A 127 -13.77 -6.47 20.58
C ARG A 127 -13.75 -4.99 20.19
N CYS A 128 -13.02 -4.62 19.13
CA CYS A 128 -13.02 -3.25 18.61
C CYS A 128 -14.45 -2.78 18.33
N ARG A 129 -15.25 -3.58 17.65
CA ARG A 129 -16.65 -3.24 17.34
C ARG A 129 -17.48 -3.03 18.61
N THR A 130 -17.32 -3.89 19.62
CA THR A 130 -18.00 -3.74 20.93
C THR A 130 -17.58 -2.45 21.63
N ASN A 131 -16.33 -2.02 21.44
CA ASN A 131 -15.80 -0.76 21.98
C ASN A 131 -16.22 0.49 21.17
N GLY A 132 -16.99 0.34 20.08
CA GLY A 132 -17.29 1.44 19.15
C GLY A 132 -16.09 1.87 18.31
N GLN A 133 -15.18 0.94 18.04
CA GLN A 133 -13.94 1.15 17.29
C GLN A 133 -13.97 0.40 15.95
N GLN A 134 -13.15 0.85 15.03
CA GLN A 134 -12.85 0.16 13.77
C GLN A 134 -11.47 -0.50 13.84
N ALA A 135 -11.34 -1.70 13.30
CA ALA A 135 -10.08 -2.41 13.27
C ALA A 135 -9.36 -2.22 11.94
N GLY A 136 -8.06 -1.91 12.02
CA GLY A 136 -7.15 -1.83 10.89
C GLY A 136 -6.12 -2.94 10.90
N ILE A 137 -5.60 -3.25 9.71
CA ILE A 137 -4.55 -4.27 9.55
C ILE A 137 -3.47 -3.78 8.56
N TYR A 138 -2.28 -4.35 8.66
CA TYR A 138 -1.12 -4.04 7.83
C TYR A 138 -0.86 -5.15 6.81
N TRP A 139 -0.39 -4.78 5.61
CA TRP A 139 0.07 -5.75 4.62
C TRP A 139 1.07 -5.12 3.64
N THR A 140 1.88 -5.99 3.00
CA THR A 140 2.89 -5.61 2.01
C THR A 140 2.68 -6.43 0.73
N PRO A 141 1.89 -5.93 -0.24
CA PRO A 141 1.48 -6.71 -1.41
C PRO A 141 2.61 -7.05 -2.38
N PHE A 142 3.63 -6.17 -2.49
CA PHE A 142 4.66 -6.25 -3.51
C PHE A 142 6.05 -6.63 -2.98
N THR A 143 6.12 -7.25 -1.79
CA THR A 143 7.39 -7.61 -1.16
C THR A 143 7.46 -9.09 -0.78
N ASP A 144 8.67 -9.65 -0.90
CA ASP A 144 9.06 -10.90 -0.23
C ASP A 144 10.14 -10.61 0.81
N TRP A 145 9.77 -10.68 2.08
CA TRP A 145 10.67 -10.49 3.23
C TRP A 145 11.49 -11.74 3.56
N GLY A 146 11.01 -12.93 3.14
CA GLY A 146 11.73 -14.18 3.33
C GLY A 146 12.99 -14.30 2.49
N CYS A 147 13.05 -13.55 1.39
CA CYS A 147 14.16 -13.54 0.45
C CYS A 147 14.62 -14.93 0.02
N ASN A 148 13.67 -15.87 -0.10
CA ASN A 148 13.94 -17.22 -0.54
C ASN A 148 13.25 -17.52 -1.88
N PRO A 149 13.96 -17.42 -3.01
CA PRO A 149 13.35 -17.58 -4.33
C PRO A 149 12.78 -18.98 -4.58
N ARG A 150 13.21 -20.00 -3.82
CA ARG A 150 12.73 -21.38 -3.96
C ARG A 150 11.53 -21.69 -3.09
N GLN A 151 11.19 -20.81 -2.16
CA GLN A 151 10.01 -20.98 -1.32
C GLN A 151 8.75 -20.89 -2.15
N LYS A 152 7.81 -21.80 -1.92
CA LYS A 152 6.47 -21.71 -2.52
C LYS A 152 5.78 -20.43 -2.05
N MET A 153 5.11 -19.77 -2.97
CA MET A 153 4.39 -18.55 -2.64
C MET A 153 3.12 -18.89 -1.87
N ASP A 154 2.94 -18.23 -0.74
CA ASP A 154 1.76 -18.41 0.11
C ASP A 154 0.48 -18.18 -0.71
N HIS A 155 -0.46 -19.13 -0.63
CA HIS A 155 -1.77 -19.10 -1.32
C HIS A 155 -1.69 -19.08 -2.86
N ALA A 156 -0.52 -19.44 -3.41
CA ALA A 156 -0.26 -19.60 -4.84
C ALA A 156 0.83 -20.67 -5.07
N GLU A 157 0.70 -21.81 -4.41
CA GLU A 157 1.75 -22.85 -4.25
C GLU A 157 2.22 -23.49 -5.56
N GLN A 158 1.53 -23.27 -6.67
CA GLN A 158 2.00 -23.66 -8.02
C GLN A 158 3.20 -22.82 -8.46
N TYR A 159 3.46 -21.67 -7.81
CA TYR A 159 4.58 -20.79 -8.06
C TYR A 159 5.54 -20.72 -6.87
N THR A 160 6.78 -20.31 -7.14
CA THR A 160 7.73 -19.89 -6.10
C THR A 160 7.79 -18.38 -6.04
N PHE A 161 8.35 -17.82 -4.96
CA PHE A 161 8.59 -16.38 -4.91
C PHE A 161 9.51 -15.90 -6.04
N GLY A 162 10.52 -16.70 -6.40
CA GLY A 162 11.44 -16.39 -7.50
C GLY A 162 10.77 -16.27 -8.88
N ASP A 163 9.64 -16.97 -9.11
CA ASP A 163 8.88 -16.84 -10.36
C ASP A 163 8.22 -15.46 -10.49
N ALA A 164 7.95 -14.82 -9.37
CA ALA A 164 7.25 -13.53 -9.29
C ALA A 164 8.16 -12.33 -8.97
N TYR A 165 9.47 -12.51 -8.89
CA TYR A 165 10.37 -11.37 -8.65
C TYR A 165 10.47 -10.45 -9.86
N LEU A 166 10.62 -9.16 -9.60
CA LEU A 166 11.11 -8.19 -10.58
C LEU A 166 12.63 -8.34 -10.72
N TYR A 167 13.11 -8.45 -11.95
CA TYR A 167 14.53 -8.57 -12.28
C TYR A 167 15.02 -7.32 -13.00
N ALA A 168 16.20 -6.83 -12.64
CA ALA A 168 16.94 -5.81 -13.38
C ALA A 168 18.36 -6.29 -13.63
N HIS A 169 18.81 -6.18 -14.89
CA HIS A 169 20.12 -6.70 -15.33
C HIS A 169 20.31 -8.19 -15.00
N GLY A 170 19.23 -8.96 -15.09
CA GLY A 170 19.21 -10.40 -14.81
C GLY A 170 19.31 -10.77 -13.33
N GLN A 171 19.25 -9.80 -12.41
CA GLN A 171 19.29 -10.03 -10.96
C GLN A 171 17.96 -9.67 -10.31
N PRO A 172 17.49 -10.43 -9.30
CA PRO A 172 16.29 -10.09 -8.57
C PRO A 172 16.50 -8.80 -7.79
N GLN A 173 15.54 -7.90 -7.83
CA GLN A 173 15.65 -6.60 -7.21
C GLN A 173 15.32 -6.64 -5.73
N LYS A 174 16.21 -6.08 -4.92
CA LYS A 174 16.06 -5.98 -3.47
C LYS A 174 16.06 -4.52 -3.04
N LEU A 175 15.05 -4.14 -2.25
CA LEU A 175 14.90 -2.81 -1.70
C LEU A 175 14.45 -2.93 -0.23
N ASP A 176 15.00 -2.12 0.67
CA ASP A 176 14.66 -2.10 2.11
C ASP A 176 14.74 -3.48 2.80
N GLY A 177 15.50 -4.41 2.26
CA GLY A 177 15.65 -5.76 2.81
C GLY A 177 14.73 -6.82 2.22
N ALA A 178 13.74 -6.45 1.39
CA ALA A 178 12.81 -7.37 0.72
C ALA A 178 13.08 -7.45 -0.78
N TYR A 179 12.75 -8.58 -1.41
CA TYR A 179 12.67 -8.67 -2.87
C TYR A 179 11.36 -8.09 -3.38
N ALA A 180 11.45 -7.39 -4.51
CA ALA A 180 10.30 -6.81 -5.20
C ALA A 180 9.55 -7.87 -6.01
N LEU A 181 8.22 -7.90 -5.86
CA LEU A 181 7.32 -8.76 -6.60
C LEU A 181 6.71 -8.03 -7.79
N ASP A 182 6.60 -8.72 -8.91
CA ASP A 182 5.93 -8.24 -10.11
C ASP A 182 4.41 -8.10 -9.87
N PRO A 183 3.86 -6.88 -9.88
CA PRO A 183 2.43 -6.67 -9.66
C PRO A 183 1.53 -7.36 -10.70
N THR A 184 2.08 -7.73 -11.86
CA THR A 184 1.35 -8.35 -12.97
C THR A 184 1.38 -9.87 -12.93
N HIS A 185 2.14 -10.46 -11.99
CA HIS A 185 2.26 -11.91 -11.89
C HIS A 185 1.00 -12.52 -11.25
N PRO A 186 0.43 -13.60 -11.81
CA PRO A 186 -0.82 -14.19 -11.33
C PRO A 186 -0.75 -14.69 -9.87
N ALA A 187 0.42 -15.09 -9.39
CA ALA A 187 0.60 -15.47 -8.00
C ALA A 187 0.42 -14.28 -7.05
N VAL A 188 0.82 -13.08 -7.45
CA VAL A 188 0.63 -11.84 -6.68
C VAL A 188 -0.86 -11.50 -6.62
N GLU A 189 -1.60 -11.64 -7.73
CA GLU A 189 -3.06 -11.45 -7.73
C GLU A 189 -3.77 -12.48 -6.83
N GLN A 190 -3.36 -13.75 -6.84
CA GLN A 190 -3.93 -14.77 -5.95
C GLN A 190 -3.71 -14.43 -4.47
N ARG A 191 -2.52 -13.94 -4.10
CA ARG A 191 -2.27 -13.44 -2.74
C ARG A 191 -3.16 -12.25 -2.39
N MET A 192 -3.33 -11.29 -3.28
CA MET A 192 -4.23 -10.15 -3.06
C MET A 192 -5.66 -10.62 -2.77
N LYS A 193 -6.16 -11.54 -3.57
CA LYS A 193 -7.48 -12.13 -3.37
C LYS A 193 -7.59 -12.80 -2.01
N TYR A 194 -6.65 -13.68 -1.66
CA TYR A 194 -6.67 -14.38 -0.38
C TYR A 194 -6.66 -13.43 0.81
N PHE A 195 -5.72 -12.47 0.85
CA PHE A 195 -5.61 -11.55 1.98
C PHE A 195 -6.80 -10.60 2.08
N SER A 196 -7.39 -10.18 0.97
CA SER A 196 -8.61 -9.39 1.00
C SER A 196 -9.78 -10.16 1.60
N GLU A 197 -9.93 -11.43 1.23
CA GLU A 197 -10.95 -12.33 1.79
C GLU A 197 -10.70 -12.61 3.28
N LEU A 198 -9.44 -12.85 3.67
CA LEU A 198 -9.05 -13.03 5.07
C LEU A 198 -9.41 -11.82 5.91
N PHE A 199 -8.99 -10.63 5.50
CA PHE A 199 -9.22 -9.42 6.29
C PHE A 199 -10.71 -9.07 6.38
N ARG A 200 -11.46 -9.29 5.29
CA ARG A 200 -12.91 -9.08 5.29
C ARG A 200 -13.64 -10.05 6.22
N ARG A 201 -13.36 -11.36 6.12
CA ARG A 201 -14.05 -12.36 6.95
C ARG A 201 -13.66 -12.28 8.42
N THR A 202 -12.48 -11.77 8.74
CA THR A 202 -12.07 -11.49 10.12
C THR A 202 -12.53 -10.12 10.63
N GLY A 203 -13.16 -9.28 9.80
CA GLY A 203 -13.85 -8.06 10.20
C GLY A 203 -13.03 -6.79 10.20
N PHE A 204 -11.89 -6.74 9.50
CA PHE A 204 -11.13 -5.51 9.31
C PHE A 204 -11.79 -4.60 8.27
N THR A 205 -11.74 -3.29 8.51
CA THR A 205 -12.34 -2.26 7.65
C THR A 205 -11.32 -1.26 7.10
N TYR A 206 -10.08 -1.34 7.56
CA TYR A 206 -8.97 -0.49 7.19
C TYR A 206 -7.73 -1.34 6.91
N VAL A 207 -7.02 -1.04 5.83
CA VAL A 207 -5.75 -1.69 5.50
C VAL A 207 -4.65 -0.65 5.27
N LYS A 208 -3.54 -0.79 6.01
CA LYS A 208 -2.29 -0.08 5.72
C LYS A 208 -1.46 -0.96 4.78
N MET A 209 -1.30 -0.52 3.55
CA MET A 209 -0.44 -1.18 2.56
C MET A 209 0.90 -0.46 2.51
N ASP A 210 1.97 -1.19 2.83
CA ASP A 210 3.30 -0.62 3.01
C ASP A 210 4.31 -1.15 1.98
N PHE A 211 5.44 -0.44 1.85
CA PHE A 211 6.52 -0.76 0.92
C PHE A 211 6.04 -0.84 -0.55
N MET A 212 5.14 0.06 -0.89
CA MET A 212 4.46 0.05 -2.19
C MET A 212 5.38 0.40 -3.36
N THR A 213 6.49 1.10 -3.10
CA THR A 213 7.50 1.44 -4.13
C THR A 213 8.12 0.21 -4.78
N HIS A 214 8.13 -0.94 -4.10
CA HIS A 214 8.61 -2.19 -4.68
C HIS A 214 7.85 -2.57 -5.96
N GLY A 215 6.55 -2.34 -6.01
CA GLY A 215 5.72 -2.60 -7.19
C GLY A 215 5.90 -1.59 -8.33
N ALA A 216 6.63 -0.48 -8.08
CA ALA A 216 6.89 0.56 -9.08
C ALA A 216 8.33 0.52 -9.64
N MET A 217 9.14 -0.44 -9.21
CA MET A 217 10.53 -0.57 -9.67
C MET A 217 10.60 -0.93 -11.15
N GLU A 218 11.56 -0.32 -11.86
CA GLU A 218 11.83 -0.69 -13.25
C GLU A 218 12.42 -2.10 -13.34
N ALA A 219 12.01 -2.85 -14.37
CA ALA A 219 12.42 -4.23 -14.55
C ALA A 219 12.84 -4.52 -16.00
N ASP A 220 13.54 -5.65 -16.19
CA ASP A 220 13.88 -6.14 -17.53
C ASP A 220 12.64 -6.57 -18.31
N LYS A 221 11.66 -7.11 -17.59
CA LYS A 221 10.34 -7.53 -18.10
C LYS A 221 9.36 -7.72 -16.97
N TRP A 222 8.08 -7.68 -17.31
CA TRP A 222 6.96 -8.06 -16.45
C TRP A 222 6.31 -9.34 -16.97
N HIS A 223 5.56 -10.03 -16.12
CA HIS A 223 4.77 -11.19 -16.52
C HIS A 223 3.75 -10.82 -17.60
N ASN A 224 3.08 -9.68 -17.45
CA ASN A 224 2.27 -9.09 -18.51
C ASN A 224 3.17 -8.37 -19.52
N PRO A 225 3.30 -8.88 -20.77
CA PRO A 225 4.20 -8.31 -21.77
C PRO A 225 3.75 -6.95 -22.33
N GLU A 226 2.56 -6.48 -22.01
CA GLU A 226 2.08 -5.15 -22.39
C GLU A 226 2.63 -4.05 -21.49
N ILE A 227 3.11 -4.40 -20.30
CA ILE A 227 3.74 -3.48 -19.35
C ILE A 227 5.17 -3.16 -19.80
N ARG A 228 5.52 -1.89 -19.78
CA ARG A 228 6.79 -1.37 -20.32
C ARG A 228 7.57 -0.50 -19.34
N SER A 229 6.96 -0.17 -18.19
CA SER A 229 7.59 0.66 -17.17
C SER A 229 7.12 0.26 -15.77
N GLY A 230 7.92 0.58 -14.75
CA GLY A 230 7.59 0.29 -13.36
C GLY A 230 6.27 0.94 -12.93
N ILE A 231 6.00 2.17 -13.38
CA ILE A 231 4.75 2.84 -13.04
C ILE A 231 3.51 2.20 -13.72
N GLU A 232 3.65 1.64 -14.92
CA GLU A 232 2.58 0.87 -15.55
C GLU A 232 2.31 -0.42 -14.77
N GLY A 233 3.37 -1.14 -14.34
CA GLY A 233 3.26 -2.30 -13.45
C GLY A 233 2.60 -1.95 -12.12
N TYR A 234 3.01 -0.84 -11.51
CA TYR A 234 2.37 -0.32 -10.30
C TYR A 234 0.89 -0.02 -10.50
N ASN A 235 0.52 0.68 -11.57
CA ASN A 235 -0.88 0.98 -11.88
C ASN A 235 -1.71 -0.29 -12.07
N TYR A 236 -1.16 -1.30 -12.74
CA TYR A 236 -1.81 -2.60 -12.88
C TYR A 236 -2.07 -3.25 -11.51
N GLY A 237 -1.04 -3.32 -10.66
CA GLY A 237 -1.18 -3.87 -9.31
C GLY A 237 -2.15 -3.08 -8.43
N MET A 238 -2.13 -1.75 -8.51
CA MET A 238 -3.06 -0.90 -7.75
C MET A 238 -4.51 -1.07 -8.19
N ALA A 239 -4.77 -1.25 -9.48
CA ALA A 239 -6.12 -1.55 -9.98
C ALA A 239 -6.63 -2.91 -9.43
N LEU A 240 -5.74 -3.91 -9.32
CA LEU A 240 -6.09 -5.18 -8.66
C LEU A 240 -6.35 -4.99 -7.16
N LEU A 241 -5.52 -4.21 -6.47
CA LEU A 241 -5.73 -3.90 -5.05
C LEU A 241 -7.08 -3.17 -4.84
N GLU A 242 -7.41 -2.21 -5.67
CA GLU A 242 -8.72 -1.55 -5.63
C GLU A 242 -9.87 -2.53 -5.86
N LYS A 243 -9.75 -3.41 -6.85
CA LYS A 243 -10.74 -4.47 -7.14
C LYS A 243 -11.00 -5.37 -5.92
N TYR A 244 -9.95 -5.77 -5.20
CA TYR A 244 -10.08 -6.71 -4.08
C TYR A 244 -10.30 -6.05 -2.72
N PHE A 245 -9.80 -4.85 -2.47
CA PHE A 245 -9.87 -4.14 -1.19
C PHE A 245 -10.75 -2.88 -1.24
N GLY A 246 -11.48 -2.66 -2.34
CA GLY A 246 -12.17 -1.40 -2.58
C GLY A 246 -13.29 -1.05 -1.60
N ASP A 247 -13.75 -1.99 -0.80
CA ASP A 247 -14.71 -1.82 0.29
C ASP A 247 -14.04 -1.42 1.63
N MET A 248 -12.70 -1.45 1.71
CA MET A 248 -11.93 -1.06 2.88
C MET A 248 -11.33 0.34 2.70
N TYR A 249 -11.04 1.02 3.81
CA TYR A 249 -10.18 2.19 3.77
C TYR A 249 -8.74 1.79 3.46
N ILE A 250 -8.19 2.28 2.36
CA ILE A 250 -6.82 2.00 1.93
C ILE A 250 -5.93 3.17 2.30
N ASN A 251 -4.92 2.89 3.15
CA ASN A 251 -3.83 3.81 3.47
C ASN A 251 -2.53 3.28 2.88
N LEU A 252 -1.83 4.08 2.09
CA LEU A 252 -0.54 3.72 1.51
C LEU A 252 0.63 4.26 2.34
N SER A 253 1.71 3.48 2.41
CA SER A 253 2.95 3.84 3.07
C SER A 253 4.12 3.43 2.17
N ILE A 254 5.19 4.24 2.17
CA ILE A 254 6.35 4.07 1.28
C ILE A 254 5.86 3.80 -0.16
N SER A 255 5.09 4.73 -0.69
CA SER A 255 4.43 4.60 -2.00
C SER A 255 4.79 5.77 -2.91
N PRO A 256 4.73 5.60 -4.23
CA PRO A 256 4.73 6.72 -5.15
C PRO A 256 3.67 7.75 -4.75
N VAL A 257 3.99 9.05 -4.78
CA VAL A 257 3.03 10.12 -4.44
C VAL A 257 1.88 10.13 -5.42
N PHE A 258 2.17 9.92 -6.68
CA PHE A 258 1.20 9.81 -7.77
C PHE A 258 1.37 8.48 -8.50
N PRO A 259 0.29 7.90 -9.03
CA PRO A 259 -1.10 8.36 -8.98
C PRO A 259 -1.74 8.24 -7.59
N ALA A 260 -2.58 9.22 -7.21
CA ALA A 260 -3.14 9.32 -5.88
C ALA A 260 -4.50 8.62 -5.71
N HIS A 261 -5.21 8.37 -6.80
CA HIS A 261 -6.62 7.97 -6.80
C HIS A 261 -6.89 6.54 -6.32
N TYR A 262 -5.88 5.69 -6.22
CA TYR A 262 -6.04 4.28 -5.79
C TYR A 262 -6.23 4.11 -4.28
N ALA A 263 -6.06 5.17 -3.49
CA ALA A 263 -6.11 5.07 -2.03
C ALA A 263 -6.89 6.23 -1.42
N ASN A 264 -7.38 6.03 -0.19
CA ASN A 264 -8.08 7.06 0.57
C ASN A 264 -7.09 8.02 1.24
N SER A 265 -5.93 7.52 1.64
CA SER A 265 -4.86 8.33 2.23
C SER A 265 -3.48 7.71 2.00
N ARG A 266 -2.45 8.49 2.27
CA ARG A 266 -1.06 8.01 2.25
C ARG A 266 -0.20 8.74 3.25
N ARG A 267 0.83 8.07 3.73
CA ARG A 267 1.92 8.69 4.48
C ARG A 267 2.88 9.37 3.48
N ILE A 268 3.20 10.63 3.70
CA ILE A 268 4.09 11.43 2.84
C ILE A 268 5.46 11.68 3.45
N ALA A 269 5.68 11.29 4.70
CA ALA A 269 6.97 11.35 5.39
C ALA A 269 7.26 10.05 6.13
N CYS A 270 8.54 9.73 6.28
CA CYS A 270 9.04 8.62 7.07
C CYS A 270 9.67 9.10 8.35
#